data_8092194705e8bcb0a123b58f27939ee7
#
_entry.id   8092194705e8bcb0a123b58f27939ee7
#
_cell.length_a   1.000
_cell.length_b   1.000
_cell.length_c   1.000
_cell.angle_alpha   90.00
_cell.angle_beta   90.00
_cell.angle_gamma   90.00
#
_symmetry.space_group_name_H-M   'P 1'
#
loop_
_entity.id
_entity.type
_entity.pdbx_description
1 polymer ?
#
loop_
_entity_poly.entity_id
_entity_poly.type
_entity_poly.pdbx_seq_one_letter_code
_entity_poly.pdbx_strand_id
1 'polypeptide(L)'
;LELTGRLVKEAGLTVISVYIGGGTPTTLISEQMDRLLREIRKDFDLTACEEFTVEAGRPDTITLEKLRVMAQNGVDRISINPQTLNNSVLKAIGRRHTAEDFLDAWKLSEEFHFDRNVDLIAGLPEDTFESFRSTIEQVLALHPENITVHTLTVKHASTLKEEGPQKRTAMEMVEYSRHLLEEAGYQPYYLYRQKGTVEALENVGYTLPGKACKYNVYIMDDGHTIISAGAGGVTKLVPNGPQRITRSFNYKYPYEYINRFQTVLERKEALPLQRLNDTE
;
A
#
# COMPACT_ATOMS: atom_id res chain seq x y z
N LEU A 1 -2.54 17.55 8.96
CA LEU A 1 -1.40 17.79 8.07
C LEU A 1 -0.57 18.96 8.57
N GLU A 2 -1.15 20.14 8.73
CA GLU A 2 -0.48 21.38 9.13
C GLU A 2 0.49 21.21 10.33
N LEU A 3 0.01 20.65 11.45
CA LEU A 3 0.87 20.37 12.61
C LEU A 3 2.06 19.47 12.23
N THR A 4 1.79 18.40 11.47
CA THR A 4 2.85 17.45 11.10
C THR A 4 3.89 18.11 10.17
N GLY A 5 3.43 18.90 9.19
CA GLY A 5 4.33 19.64 8.30
C GLY A 5 5.19 20.66 9.04
N ARG A 6 4.60 21.40 9.99
CA ARG A 6 5.35 22.31 10.88
C ARG A 6 6.43 21.57 11.66
N LEU A 7 6.10 20.47 12.31
CA LEU A 7 7.04 19.68 13.10
C LEU A 7 8.18 19.07 12.26
N VAL A 8 7.88 18.57 11.06
CA VAL A 8 8.87 18.07 10.10
C VAL A 8 9.86 19.17 9.71
N LYS A 9 9.35 20.37 9.41
CA LYS A 9 10.15 21.54 9.06
C LYS A 9 11.02 22.01 10.22
N GLU A 10 10.45 22.13 11.43
CA GLU A 10 11.16 22.54 12.64
C GLU A 10 12.27 21.56 13.04
N ALA A 11 12.08 20.28 12.73
CA ALA A 11 13.10 19.24 12.94
C ALA A 11 14.14 19.15 11.81
N GLY A 12 14.04 19.96 10.76
CA GLY A 12 14.97 19.92 9.62
C GLY A 12 14.93 18.61 8.82
N LEU A 13 13.80 17.88 8.84
CA LEU A 13 13.65 16.61 8.16
C LEU A 13 13.27 16.82 6.69
N THR A 14 13.83 16.01 5.81
CA THR A 14 13.52 15.99 4.37
C THR A 14 12.48 14.94 4.05
N VAL A 15 11.42 15.31 3.33
CA VAL A 15 10.40 14.38 2.85
C VAL A 15 10.85 13.77 1.53
N ILE A 16 11.17 12.47 1.53
CA ILE A 16 11.62 11.72 0.35
C ILE A 16 10.52 10.84 -0.26
N SER A 17 9.46 10.54 0.49
CA SER A 17 8.32 9.77 -0.01
C SER A 17 7.04 10.21 0.69
N VAL A 18 5.94 10.24 -0.05
CA VAL A 18 4.58 10.43 0.46
C VAL A 18 3.73 9.24 0.06
N TYR A 19 3.02 8.66 1.02
CA TYR A 19 2.15 7.52 0.78
C TYR A 19 0.78 7.74 1.40
N ILE A 20 -0.26 7.71 0.59
CA ILE A 20 -1.66 7.79 1.02
C ILE A 20 -2.28 6.42 0.92
N GLY A 21 -2.44 5.77 2.06
CA GLY A 21 -2.99 4.42 2.16
C GLY A 21 -4.06 4.31 3.24
N GLY A 22 -4.34 3.08 3.68
CA GLY A 22 -5.28 2.77 4.74
C GLY A 22 -6.56 2.12 4.23
N GLY A 23 -7.74 2.72 4.41
CA GLY A 23 -9.01 2.13 3.97
C GLY A 23 -9.08 2.00 2.45
N THR A 24 -9.52 3.02 1.79
CA THR A 24 -9.46 3.15 0.32
C THR A 24 -9.48 4.64 0.00
N PRO A 25 -8.35 5.27 -0.26
CA PRO A 25 -8.26 6.71 -0.52
C PRO A 25 -9.21 7.18 -1.64
N THR A 26 -9.40 6.37 -2.66
CA THR A 26 -10.29 6.66 -3.80
C THR A 26 -11.79 6.59 -3.47
N THR A 27 -12.18 6.30 -2.23
CA THR A 27 -13.57 6.54 -1.77
C THR A 27 -13.87 8.01 -1.57
N LEU A 28 -12.84 8.86 -1.43
CA LEU A 28 -13.00 10.31 -1.48
C LEU A 28 -13.56 10.73 -2.85
N ILE A 29 -14.45 11.72 -2.88
CA ILE A 29 -14.83 12.35 -4.14
C ILE A 29 -13.68 13.20 -4.68
N SER A 30 -13.72 13.56 -5.96
CA SER A 30 -12.60 14.24 -6.64
C SER A 30 -12.19 15.54 -5.94
N GLU A 31 -13.14 16.33 -5.46
CA GLU A 31 -12.87 17.58 -4.76
C GLU A 31 -12.20 17.37 -3.39
N GLN A 32 -12.58 16.31 -2.68
CA GLN A 32 -11.94 15.95 -1.41
C GLN A 32 -10.51 15.44 -1.63
N MET A 33 -10.31 14.64 -2.68
CA MET A 33 -8.99 14.16 -3.09
C MET A 33 -8.09 15.35 -3.47
N ASP A 34 -8.57 16.26 -4.31
CA ASP A 34 -7.82 17.46 -4.69
C ASP A 34 -7.43 18.30 -3.48
N ARG A 35 -8.39 18.55 -2.57
CA ARG A 35 -8.11 19.26 -1.34
C ARG A 35 -7.05 18.58 -0.48
N LEU A 36 -7.13 17.26 -0.30
CA LEU A 36 -6.15 16.50 0.47
C LEU A 36 -4.74 16.64 -0.12
N LEU A 37 -4.61 16.44 -1.43
CA LEU A 37 -3.34 16.50 -2.13
C LEU A 37 -2.74 17.91 -2.11
N ARG A 38 -3.54 18.95 -2.28
CA ARG A 38 -3.10 20.35 -2.18
C ARG A 38 -2.65 20.70 -0.77
N GLU A 39 -3.36 20.26 0.27
CA GLU A 39 -2.94 20.52 1.65
C GLU A 39 -1.61 19.80 1.97
N ILE A 40 -1.38 18.59 1.43
CA ILE A 40 -0.09 17.92 1.56
C ILE A 40 1.02 18.77 0.91
N ARG A 41 0.82 19.24 -0.32
CA ARG A 41 1.81 20.07 -1.04
C ARG A 41 2.04 21.43 -0.40
N LYS A 42 1.06 21.98 0.30
CA LYS A 42 1.16 23.24 1.04
C LYS A 42 1.94 23.07 2.35
N ASP A 43 1.65 22.00 3.08
CA ASP A 43 2.16 21.81 4.43
C ASP A 43 3.55 21.16 4.47
N PHE A 44 3.99 20.49 3.38
CA PHE A 44 5.27 19.79 3.29
C PHE A 44 6.10 20.30 2.11
N ASP A 45 7.40 20.43 2.34
CA ASP A 45 8.36 20.64 1.24
C ASP A 45 8.60 19.30 0.52
N LEU A 46 8.10 19.18 -0.69
CA LEU A 46 8.20 18.01 -1.53
C LEU A 46 9.26 18.13 -2.63
N THR A 47 10.19 19.08 -2.54
CA THR A 47 11.24 19.28 -3.55
C THR A 47 12.18 18.09 -3.67
N ALA A 48 12.42 17.37 -2.58
CA ALA A 48 13.22 16.15 -2.55
C ALA A 48 12.37 14.86 -2.57
N CYS A 49 11.04 14.98 -2.75
CA CYS A 49 10.15 13.83 -2.79
C CYS A 49 10.36 13.05 -4.08
N GLU A 50 10.75 11.79 -3.93
CA GLU A 50 11.09 10.89 -5.02
C GLU A 50 9.94 9.95 -5.40
N GLU A 51 8.92 9.86 -4.55
CA GLU A 51 7.74 9.03 -4.78
C GLU A 51 6.53 9.57 -4.03
N PHE A 52 5.44 9.82 -4.76
CA PHE A 52 4.15 10.20 -4.20
C PHE A 52 3.10 9.17 -4.60
N THR A 53 2.78 8.26 -3.70
CA THR A 53 1.88 7.13 -3.92
C THR A 53 0.49 7.36 -3.36
N VAL A 54 -0.54 6.95 -4.12
CA VAL A 54 -1.93 6.83 -3.65
C VAL A 54 -2.42 5.41 -3.87
N GLU A 55 -2.90 4.75 -2.79
CA GLU A 55 -3.62 3.48 -2.92
C GLU A 55 -4.99 3.69 -3.55
N ALA A 56 -5.14 3.34 -4.82
CA ALA A 56 -6.42 3.22 -5.50
C ALA A 56 -6.91 1.75 -5.43
N GLY A 57 -6.83 1.16 -4.24
CA GLY A 57 -6.90 -0.28 -4.00
C GLY A 57 -8.24 -0.95 -4.31
N ARG A 58 -9.26 -0.18 -4.72
CA ARG A 58 -10.57 -0.70 -5.15
C ARG A 58 -10.90 -0.18 -6.53
N PRO A 59 -10.86 -1.04 -7.57
CA PRO A 59 -11.14 -0.66 -8.95
C PRO A 59 -12.46 0.10 -9.14
N ASP A 60 -13.54 -0.37 -8.47
CA ASP A 60 -14.88 0.24 -8.51
C ASP A 60 -14.96 1.68 -7.97
N THR A 61 -13.90 2.20 -7.36
CA THR A 61 -13.86 3.58 -6.85
C THR A 61 -13.01 4.52 -7.70
N ILE A 62 -12.37 4.01 -8.75
CA ILE A 62 -11.50 4.77 -9.66
C ILE A 62 -12.34 5.43 -10.75
N THR A 63 -12.09 6.71 -10.98
CA THR A 63 -12.69 7.47 -12.08
C THR A 63 -11.63 8.29 -12.80
N LEU A 64 -11.85 8.60 -14.07
CA LEU A 64 -10.96 9.44 -14.87
C LEU A 64 -10.67 10.79 -14.18
N GLU A 65 -11.69 11.38 -13.56
CA GLU A 65 -11.54 12.65 -12.84
C GLU A 65 -10.60 12.55 -11.65
N LYS A 66 -10.72 11.47 -10.83
CA LYS A 66 -9.82 11.23 -9.70
C LYS A 66 -8.37 10.98 -10.17
N LEU A 67 -8.18 10.20 -11.23
CA LEU A 67 -6.87 9.98 -11.83
C LEU A 67 -6.26 11.30 -12.31
N ARG A 68 -7.05 12.16 -12.96
CA ARG A 68 -6.62 13.50 -13.39
C ARG A 68 -6.21 14.37 -12.20
N VAL A 69 -7.01 14.39 -11.13
CA VAL A 69 -6.71 15.11 -9.89
C VAL A 69 -5.40 14.62 -9.27
N MET A 70 -5.19 13.31 -9.19
CA MET A 70 -3.94 12.74 -8.68
C MET A 70 -2.74 13.16 -9.53
N ALA A 71 -2.82 13.02 -10.85
CA ALA A 71 -1.74 13.41 -11.76
C ALA A 71 -1.42 14.92 -11.68
N GLN A 72 -2.45 15.78 -11.65
CA GLN A 72 -2.29 17.24 -11.53
C GLN A 72 -1.63 17.67 -10.22
N ASN A 73 -1.80 16.88 -9.16
CA ASN A 73 -1.18 17.12 -7.87
C ASN A 73 0.17 16.39 -7.68
N GLY A 74 0.73 15.82 -8.75
CA GLY A 74 2.08 15.23 -8.74
C GLY A 74 2.16 13.85 -8.06
N VAL A 75 1.06 13.13 -7.99
CA VAL A 75 1.08 11.69 -7.70
C VAL A 75 1.76 11.00 -8.89
N ASP A 76 2.74 10.15 -8.61
CA ASP A 76 3.51 9.43 -9.64
C ASP A 76 3.30 7.91 -9.58
N ARG A 77 2.71 7.40 -8.47
CA ARG A 77 2.43 5.96 -8.30
C ARG A 77 1.02 5.74 -7.77
N ILE A 78 0.36 4.70 -8.29
CA ILE A 78 -0.95 4.24 -7.80
C ILE A 78 -0.97 2.72 -7.66
N SER A 79 -1.81 2.20 -6.74
CA SER A 79 -2.10 0.77 -6.66
C SER A 79 -3.52 0.49 -7.15
N ILE A 80 -3.69 -0.40 -8.13
CA ILE A 80 -5.00 -0.87 -8.60
C ILE A 80 -5.07 -2.36 -8.31
N ASN A 81 -5.83 -2.77 -7.28
CA ASN A 81 -5.71 -4.09 -6.69
C ASN A 81 -6.92 -4.99 -6.99
N PRO A 82 -6.85 -5.90 -7.98
CA PRO A 82 -7.93 -6.84 -8.29
C PRO A 82 -8.04 -7.95 -7.25
N GLN A 83 -6.96 -8.33 -6.59
CA GLN A 83 -6.79 -9.51 -5.73
C GLN A 83 -6.83 -10.84 -6.52
N THR A 84 -7.77 -11.00 -7.43
CA THR A 84 -7.94 -12.06 -8.43
C THR A 84 -8.79 -11.49 -9.58
N LEU A 85 -8.72 -12.12 -10.75
CA LEU A 85 -9.61 -11.83 -11.89
C LEU A 85 -10.76 -12.87 -12.03
N ASN A 86 -10.95 -13.69 -11.01
CA ASN A 86 -12.08 -14.64 -10.97
C ASN A 86 -13.27 -14.04 -10.23
N ASN A 87 -14.32 -13.68 -10.95
CA ASN A 87 -15.51 -13.03 -10.39
C ASN A 87 -16.24 -13.89 -9.33
N SER A 88 -16.21 -15.23 -9.43
CA SER A 88 -16.81 -16.10 -8.40
C SER A 88 -16.01 -16.02 -7.09
N VAL A 89 -14.68 -16.02 -7.18
CA VAL A 89 -13.78 -15.86 -6.02
C VAL A 89 -13.93 -14.48 -5.41
N LEU A 90 -13.97 -13.41 -6.22
CA LEU A 90 -14.20 -12.03 -5.74
C LEU A 90 -15.51 -11.96 -4.92
N LYS A 91 -16.58 -12.56 -5.42
CA LYS A 91 -17.86 -12.63 -4.71
C LYS A 91 -17.76 -13.42 -3.41
N ALA A 92 -17.08 -14.57 -3.42
CA ALA A 92 -16.89 -15.42 -2.23
C ALA A 92 -16.15 -14.70 -1.11
N ILE A 93 -15.17 -13.85 -1.44
CA ILE A 93 -14.41 -13.03 -0.46
C ILE A 93 -15.06 -11.67 -0.15
N GLY A 94 -16.29 -11.42 -0.62
CA GLY A 94 -17.07 -10.23 -0.34
C GLY A 94 -16.57 -8.95 -1.04
N ARG A 95 -15.83 -9.09 -2.14
CA ARG A 95 -15.45 -7.96 -2.99
C ARG A 95 -16.65 -7.50 -3.84
N ARG A 96 -16.77 -6.20 -4.03
CA ARG A 96 -17.88 -5.60 -4.82
C ARG A 96 -17.50 -5.39 -6.28
N HIS A 97 -16.21 -5.19 -6.56
CA HIS A 97 -15.71 -5.02 -7.91
C HIS A 97 -15.62 -6.37 -8.65
N THR A 98 -15.60 -6.29 -9.96
CA THR A 98 -15.40 -7.40 -10.88
C THR A 98 -14.04 -7.33 -11.57
N ALA A 99 -13.67 -8.38 -12.32
CA ALA A 99 -12.47 -8.35 -13.17
C ALA A 99 -12.57 -7.26 -14.25
N GLU A 100 -13.77 -7.04 -14.78
CA GLU A 100 -14.06 -6.00 -15.77
C GLU A 100 -13.83 -4.60 -15.18
N ASP A 101 -14.28 -4.34 -13.95
CA ASP A 101 -14.03 -3.07 -13.25
C ASP A 101 -12.52 -2.80 -13.11
N PHE A 102 -11.73 -3.84 -12.86
CA PHE A 102 -10.27 -3.71 -12.80
C PHE A 102 -9.68 -3.35 -14.16
N LEU A 103 -10.08 -4.05 -15.22
CA LEU A 103 -9.57 -3.80 -16.58
C LEU A 103 -9.96 -2.40 -17.07
N ASP A 104 -11.17 -1.95 -16.77
CA ASP A 104 -11.63 -0.60 -17.09
C ASP A 104 -10.83 0.46 -16.33
N ALA A 105 -10.62 0.28 -15.01
CA ALA A 105 -9.80 1.18 -14.20
C ALA A 105 -8.34 1.20 -14.67
N TRP A 106 -7.79 0.04 -15.06
CA TRP A 106 -6.45 -0.08 -15.63
C TRP A 106 -6.35 0.73 -16.91
N LYS A 107 -7.27 0.54 -17.85
CA LYS A 107 -7.32 1.25 -19.12
C LYS A 107 -7.43 2.77 -18.93
N LEU A 108 -8.25 3.24 -17.98
CA LEU A 108 -8.33 4.66 -17.65
C LEU A 108 -6.98 5.19 -17.14
N SER A 109 -6.23 4.40 -16.38
CA SER A 109 -4.93 4.80 -15.84
C SER A 109 -3.84 4.94 -16.91
N GLU A 110 -3.99 4.32 -18.07
CA GLU A 110 -3.04 4.40 -19.19
C GLU A 110 -2.95 5.80 -19.83
N GLU A 111 -3.96 6.65 -19.58
CA GLU A 111 -3.93 8.06 -20.02
C GLU A 111 -2.91 8.91 -19.22
N PHE A 112 -2.33 8.35 -18.16
CA PHE A 112 -1.45 9.06 -17.23
C PHE A 112 -0.10 8.33 -17.07
N HIS A 113 0.90 9.05 -16.56
CA HIS A 113 2.25 8.52 -16.33
C HIS A 113 2.43 8.02 -14.89
N PHE A 114 1.54 7.14 -14.42
CA PHE A 114 1.71 6.51 -13.13
C PHE A 114 2.55 5.25 -13.23
N ASP A 115 3.44 5.02 -12.27
CA ASP A 115 3.90 3.68 -11.95
C ASP A 115 2.73 2.94 -11.26
N ARG A 116 2.39 1.75 -11.74
CA ARG A 116 1.20 1.02 -11.30
C ARG A 116 1.58 -0.24 -10.55
N ASN A 117 1.04 -0.40 -9.35
CA ASN A 117 1.16 -1.61 -8.56
C ASN A 117 -0.13 -2.41 -8.62
N VAL A 118 0.00 -3.73 -8.67
CA VAL A 118 -1.10 -4.69 -8.62
C VAL A 118 -0.86 -5.66 -7.47
N ASP A 119 -1.85 -5.81 -6.59
CA ASP A 119 -1.83 -6.84 -5.54
C ASP A 119 -2.71 -8.02 -5.93
N LEU A 120 -2.14 -9.22 -5.83
CA LEU A 120 -2.81 -10.51 -6.00
C LEU A 120 -2.75 -11.29 -4.69
N ILE A 121 -3.72 -12.18 -4.47
CA ILE A 121 -3.74 -13.04 -3.28
C ILE A 121 -3.77 -14.50 -3.69
N ALA A 122 -2.74 -15.25 -3.32
CA ALA A 122 -2.66 -16.70 -3.45
C ALA A 122 -3.42 -17.40 -2.31
N GLY A 123 -4.13 -18.47 -2.62
CA GLY A 123 -4.84 -19.30 -1.65
C GLY A 123 -6.18 -18.73 -1.19
N LEU A 124 -6.84 -17.91 -2.00
CA LEU A 124 -8.20 -17.45 -1.72
C LEU A 124 -9.18 -18.63 -1.67
N PRO A 125 -10.25 -18.55 -0.83
CA PRO A 125 -11.31 -19.55 -0.82
C PRO A 125 -11.93 -19.71 -2.21
N GLU A 126 -12.23 -20.95 -2.57
CA GLU A 126 -12.83 -21.32 -3.86
C GLU A 126 -11.93 -21.01 -5.08
N ASP A 127 -10.72 -20.52 -4.87
CA ASP A 127 -9.76 -20.32 -5.96
C ASP A 127 -9.00 -21.62 -6.26
N THR A 128 -8.70 -21.84 -7.53
CA THR A 128 -7.91 -22.98 -8.00
C THR A 128 -6.57 -22.52 -8.55
N PHE A 129 -5.62 -23.44 -8.66
CA PHE A 129 -4.33 -23.11 -9.29
C PHE A 129 -4.52 -22.59 -10.72
N GLU A 130 -5.40 -23.20 -11.51
CA GLU A 130 -5.68 -22.80 -12.90
C GLU A 130 -6.28 -21.39 -12.97
N SER A 131 -7.19 -21.07 -12.05
CA SER A 131 -7.81 -19.75 -11.96
C SER A 131 -6.79 -18.67 -11.57
N PHE A 132 -5.97 -18.95 -10.55
CA PHE A 132 -4.90 -18.05 -10.12
C PHE A 132 -3.84 -17.87 -11.22
N ARG A 133 -3.44 -18.97 -11.89
CA ARG A 133 -2.54 -18.93 -13.03
C ARG A 133 -3.05 -18.02 -14.12
N SER A 134 -4.33 -18.19 -14.52
CA SER A 134 -4.96 -17.31 -15.50
C SER A 134 -4.98 -15.86 -15.06
N THR A 135 -5.20 -15.59 -13.77
CA THR A 135 -5.17 -14.25 -13.20
C THR A 135 -3.81 -13.59 -13.35
N ILE A 136 -2.73 -14.26 -12.90
CA ILE A 136 -1.39 -13.66 -12.92
C ILE A 136 -0.86 -13.49 -14.36
N GLU A 137 -1.16 -14.45 -15.26
CA GLU A 137 -0.79 -14.34 -16.68
C GLU A 137 -1.48 -13.13 -17.35
N GLN A 138 -2.77 -12.91 -17.09
CA GLN A 138 -3.49 -11.74 -17.60
C GLN A 138 -2.96 -10.43 -17.01
N VAL A 139 -2.70 -10.39 -15.70
CA VAL A 139 -2.11 -9.21 -15.06
C VAL A 139 -0.73 -8.91 -15.62
N LEU A 140 0.11 -9.93 -15.80
CA LEU A 140 1.44 -9.78 -16.39
C LEU A 140 1.38 -9.20 -17.81
N ALA A 141 0.39 -9.60 -18.61
CA ALA A 141 0.19 -9.06 -19.97
C ALA A 141 -0.17 -7.57 -20.00
N LEU A 142 -0.60 -6.99 -18.87
CA LEU A 142 -0.83 -5.54 -18.72
C LEU A 142 0.46 -4.76 -18.42
N HIS A 143 1.57 -5.43 -18.17
CA HIS A 143 2.88 -4.85 -17.86
C HIS A 143 2.87 -3.83 -16.71
N PRO A 144 2.33 -4.16 -15.51
CA PRO A 144 2.44 -3.27 -14.36
C PRO A 144 3.90 -3.09 -13.93
N GLU A 145 4.23 -1.95 -13.35
CA GLU A 145 5.57 -1.67 -12.85
C GLU A 145 5.90 -2.52 -11.61
N ASN A 146 4.86 -2.87 -10.81
CA ASN A 146 5.00 -3.72 -9.63
C ASN A 146 3.85 -4.72 -9.53
N ILE A 147 4.17 -5.94 -9.08
CA ILE A 147 3.19 -6.98 -8.73
C ILE A 147 3.53 -7.49 -7.34
N THR A 148 2.57 -7.43 -6.42
CA THR A 148 2.71 -8.04 -5.09
C THR A 148 1.85 -9.28 -5.00
N VAL A 149 2.46 -10.41 -4.67
CA VAL A 149 1.75 -11.67 -4.41
C VAL A 149 1.65 -11.86 -2.92
N HIS A 150 0.44 -11.67 -2.40
CA HIS A 150 0.10 -11.93 -1.01
C HIS A 150 -0.33 -13.38 -0.84
N THR A 151 -0.04 -13.94 0.33
CA THR A 151 -0.63 -15.21 0.76
C THR A 151 -1.78 -14.94 1.71
N LEU A 152 -2.89 -15.63 1.52
CA LEU A 152 -4.07 -15.48 2.37
C LEU A 152 -3.69 -15.60 3.85
N THR A 153 -4.12 -14.64 4.65
CA THR A 153 -3.99 -14.66 6.11
C THR A 153 -5.36 -14.85 6.74
N VAL A 154 -5.55 -15.98 7.42
CA VAL A 154 -6.78 -16.26 8.18
C VAL A 154 -6.65 -15.61 9.56
N LYS A 155 -7.42 -14.55 9.81
CA LYS A 155 -7.48 -13.91 11.14
C LYS A 155 -8.42 -14.71 12.04
N HIS A 156 -8.14 -14.77 13.35
CA HIS A 156 -8.99 -15.45 14.35
C HIS A 156 -10.47 -15.03 14.37
N ALA A 157 -10.79 -13.85 13.81
CA ALA A 157 -12.16 -13.34 13.68
C ALA A 157 -12.77 -13.59 12.29
N SER A 158 -12.07 -14.31 11.39
CA SER A 158 -12.56 -14.65 10.06
C SER A 158 -13.51 -15.85 10.15
N THR A 159 -14.59 -15.80 9.38
CA THR A 159 -15.49 -16.95 9.18
C THR A 159 -14.89 -18.03 8.29
N LEU A 160 -13.75 -17.76 7.68
CA LEU A 160 -13.01 -18.68 6.82
C LEU A 160 -12.29 -19.72 7.70
N LYS A 161 -12.70 -20.98 7.59
CA LYS A 161 -12.00 -22.10 8.23
C LYS A 161 -10.86 -22.59 7.33
N GLU A 162 -9.73 -22.90 7.95
CA GLU A 162 -8.62 -23.59 7.28
C GLU A 162 -9.05 -25.01 6.94
N GLU A 163 -9.35 -25.29 5.67
CA GLU A 163 -9.53 -26.66 5.19
C GLU A 163 -8.26 -27.14 4.47
N GLY A 164 -7.82 -28.38 4.79
CA GLY A 164 -6.51 -28.93 4.42
C GLY A 164 -6.11 -28.95 2.93
N PRO A 165 -7.02 -29.03 1.93
CA PRO A 165 -6.63 -28.99 0.51
C PRO A 165 -6.08 -27.64 0.04
N GLN A 166 -6.48 -26.53 0.65
CA GLN A 166 -6.10 -25.18 0.23
C GLN A 166 -4.62 -24.85 0.48
N LYS A 167 -3.97 -25.50 1.44
CA LYS A 167 -2.57 -25.27 1.79
C LYS A 167 -1.60 -25.56 0.64
N ARG A 168 -1.77 -26.73 0.02
CA ARG A 168 -0.89 -27.17 -1.06
C ARG A 168 -1.01 -26.29 -2.30
N THR A 169 -2.22 -25.83 -2.59
CA THR A 169 -2.52 -24.97 -3.72
C THR A 169 -1.91 -23.58 -3.56
N ALA A 170 -1.89 -22.99 -2.35
CA ALA A 170 -1.31 -21.69 -2.12
C ALA A 170 0.22 -21.68 -2.36
N MET A 171 0.93 -22.71 -1.92
CA MET A 171 2.37 -22.84 -2.17
C MET A 171 2.66 -22.99 -3.67
N GLU A 172 1.88 -23.80 -4.39
CA GLU A 172 2.02 -23.98 -5.84
C GLU A 172 1.77 -22.64 -6.59
N MET A 173 0.77 -21.86 -6.17
CA MET A 173 0.47 -20.53 -6.72
C MET A 173 1.64 -19.55 -6.53
N VAL A 174 2.19 -19.50 -5.31
CA VAL A 174 3.32 -18.61 -4.98
C VAL A 174 4.56 -18.99 -5.78
N GLU A 175 4.88 -20.28 -5.85
CA GLU A 175 6.04 -20.77 -6.59
C GLU A 175 5.92 -20.54 -8.09
N TYR A 176 4.73 -20.77 -8.66
CA TYR A 176 4.44 -20.46 -10.05
C TYR A 176 4.60 -18.95 -10.33
N SER A 177 4.07 -18.10 -9.43
CA SER A 177 4.20 -16.65 -9.56
C SER A 177 5.66 -16.21 -9.60
N ARG A 178 6.48 -16.76 -8.70
CA ARG A 178 7.90 -16.44 -8.63
C ARG A 178 8.60 -16.74 -9.96
N HIS A 179 8.44 -17.94 -10.49
CA HIS A 179 9.05 -18.32 -11.76
C HIS A 179 8.58 -17.46 -12.93
N LEU A 180 7.25 -17.28 -13.04
CA LEU A 180 6.67 -16.51 -14.12
C LEU A 180 7.15 -15.05 -14.14
N LEU A 181 7.21 -14.41 -12.95
CA LEU A 181 7.61 -13.02 -12.83
C LEU A 181 9.13 -12.84 -13.05
N GLU A 182 9.94 -13.76 -12.52
CA GLU A 182 11.40 -13.75 -12.77
C GLU A 182 11.72 -13.94 -14.27
N GLU A 183 11.06 -14.86 -14.96
CA GLU A 183 11.19 -15.07 -16.42
C GLU A 183 10.76 -13.83 -17.22
N ALA A 184 9.78 -13.07 -16.73
CA ALA A 184 9.33 -11.82 -17.33
C ALA A 184 10.22 -10.61 -16.97
N GLY A 185 11.31 -10.80 -16.23
CA GLY A 185 12.27 -9.75 -15.89
C GLY A 185 11.95 -8.95 -14.64
N TYR A 186 10.95 -9.36 -13.87
CA TYR A 186 10.69 -8.77 -12.56
C TYR A 186 11.68 -9.32 -11.53
N GLN A 187 11.97 -8.49 -10.53
CA GLN A 187 12.84 -8.85 -9.43
C GLN A 187 12.12 -8.69 -8.10
N PRO A 188 12.30 -9.61 -7.14
CA PRO A 188 11.79 -9.40 -5.78
C PRO A 188 12.53 -8.20 -5.17
N TYR A 189 11.80 -7.27 -4.53
CA TYR A 189 12.40 -6.06 -3.95
C TYR A 189 12.04 -5.85 -2.48
N TYR A 190 10.93 -6.42 -2.01
CA TYR A 190 10.61 -6.49 -0.59
C TYR A 190 9.82 -7.75 -0.28
N LEU A 191 9.90 -8.18 0.96
CA LEU A 191 9.12 -9.30 1.47
C LEU A 191 8.71 -9.04 2.92
N TYR A 192 7.58 -9.59 3.31
CA TYR A 192 7.16 -9.59 4.69
C TYR A 192 6.31 -10.81 5.02
N ARG A 193 6.35 -11.21 6.31
CA ARG A 193 5.54 -12.32 6.81
C ARG A 193 4.50 -11.80 7.78
N GLN A 194 3.25 -12.16 7.58
CA GLN A 194 2.17 -11.91 8.53
C GLN A 194 1.99 -13.11 9.46
N LYS A 195 1.59 -12.85 10.71
CA LYS A 195 1.17 -13.92 11.62
C LYS A 195 -0.13 -14.53 11.10
N GLY A 196 -0.20 -15.87 11.00
CA GLY A 196 -1.39 -16.59 10.55
C GLY A 196 -1.55 -16.68 9.03
N THR A 197 -0.48 -16.46 8.25
CA THR A 197 -0.47 -16.81 6.82
C THR A 197 -0.59 -18.33 6.66
N VAL A 198 -1.34 -18.75 5.65
CA VAL A 198 -1.40 -20.15 5.25
C VAL A 198 0.02 -20.62 4.95
N GLU A 199 0.45 -21.75 5.55
CA GLU A 199 1.80 -22.35 5.42
C GLU A 199 2.99 -21.49 5.86
N ALA A 200 2.76 -20.40 6.61
CA ALA A 200 3.81 -19.46 6.97
C ALA A 200 4.59 -18.88 5.77
N LEU A 201 3.94 -18.84 4.60
CA LEU A 201 4.49 -18.27 3.37
C LEU A 201 4.68 -16.75 3.51
N GLU A 202 5.60 -16.23 2.74
CA GLU A 202 5.93 -14.80 2.70
C GLU A 202 5.10 -14.09 1.62
N ASN A 203 4.80 -12.83 1.86
CA ASN A 203 4.27 -11.93 0.84
C ASN A 203 5.46 -11.28 0.15
N VAL A 204 5.50 -11.34 -1.17
CA VAL A 204 6.65 -10.84 -1.95
C VAL A 204 6.19 -9.82 -2.97
N GLY A 205 6.83 -8.66 -2.97
CA GLY A 205 6.67 -7.66 -4.02
C GLY A 205 7.74 -7.81 -5.09
N TYR A 206 7.31 -7.85 -6.34
CA TYR A 206 8.14 -7.93 -7.53
C TYR A 206 8.07 -6.62 -8.29
N THR A 207 9.16 -6.20 -8.90
CA THR A 207 9.28 -4.93 -9.61
C THR A 207 10.08 -5.06 -10.90
N LEU A 208 9.72 -4.27 -11.90
CA LEU A 208 10.60 -4.00 -13.03
C LEU A 208 11.84 -3.20 -12.57
N PRO A 209 12.99 -3.31 -13.25
CA PRO A 209 14.20 -2.56 -12.89
C PRO A 209 13.94 -1.05 -12.79
N GLY A 210 14.34 -0.45 -11.67
CA GLY A 210 14.17 0.98 -11.40
C GLY A 210 12.75 1.42 -11.02
N LYS A 211 11.81 0.47 -10.83
CA LYS A 211 10.40 0.75 -10.52
C LYS A 211 9.96 0.31 -9.11
N ALA A 212 10.91 -0.02 -8.23
CA ALA A 212 10.59 -0.41 -6.85
C ALA A 212 9.80 0.70 -6.12
N CYS A 213 8.71 0.31 -5.45
CA CYS A 213 7.97 1.23 -4.60
C CYS A 213 8.81 1.53 -3.35
N LYS A 214 9.26 2.76 -3.22
CA LYS A 214 10.17 3.19 -2.14
C LYS A 214 9.52 3.08 -0.78
N TYR A 215 8.24 3.44 -0.67
CA TYR A 215 7.52 3.30 0.59
C TYR A 215 7.52 1.85 1.10
N ASN A 216 7.34 0.85 0.22
CA ASN A 216 7.35 -0.55 0.62
C ASN A 216 8.71 -0.96 1.18
N VAL A 217 9.80 -0.44 0.62
CA VAL A 217 11.16 -0.65 1.15
C VAL A 217 11.31 0.05 2.49
N TYR A 218 10.96 1.33 2.60
CA TYR A 218 11.15 2.15 3.80
C TYR A 218 10.32 1.70 5.00
N ILE A 219 9.14 1.13 4.78
CA ILE A 219 8.32 0.61 5.89
C ILE A 219 8.93 -0.66 6.48
N MET A 220 9.60 -1.47 5.64
CA MET A 220 10.21 -2.75 6.03
C MET A 220 11.62 -2.61 6.58
N ASP A 221 12.36 -1.61 6.12
CA ASP A 221 13.71 -1.36 6.62
C ASP A 221 13.66 -0.65 7.99
N ASP A 222 14.77 -0.67 8.69
CA ASP A 222 14.95 0.04 9.95
C ASP A 222 15.81 1.32 9.76
N GLY A 223 15.99 1.77 8.51
CA GLY A 223 16.80 2.91 8.14
C GLY A 223 16.02 4.23 8.02
N HIS A 224 14.68 4.17 7.92
CA HIS A 224 13.87 5.36 7.60
C HIS A 224 12.82 5.67 8.65
N THR A 225 12.75 6.94 9.04
CA THR A 225 11.65 7.47 9.85
C THR A 225 10.41 7.63 8.99
N ILE A 226 9.26 7.17 9.50
CA ILE A 226 7.95 7.32 8.87
C ILE A 226 7.05 8.10 9.82
N ILE A 227 6.58 9.26 9.38
CA ILE A 227 5.67 10.11 10.15
C ILE A 227 4.27 9.96 9.56
N SER A 228 3.34 9.42 10.35
CA SER A 228 1.98 9.15 9.92
C SER A 228 1.01 10.26 10.30
N ALA A 229 0.01 10.52 9.48
CA ALA A 229 -1.17 11.31 9.79
C ALA A 229 -2.42 10.50 9.44
N GLY A 230 -3.49 10.64 10.24
CA GLY A 230 -4.73 9.90 10.03
C GLY A 230 -4.99 8.79 11.05
N ALA A 231 -6.24 8.29 11.06
CA ALA A 231 -6.65 7.19 11.93
C ALA A 231 -5.90 5.90 11.59
N GLY A 232 -5.48 5.15 12.60
CA GLY A 232 -4.72 3.91 12.45
C GLY A 232 -3.28 4.08 12.01
N GLY A 233 -2.82 5.31 11.75
CA GLY A 233 -1.46 5.58 11.35
C GLY A 233 -0.44 5.27 12.46
N VAL A 234 0.72 4.77 12.06
CA VAL A 234 1.83 4.46 12.97
C VAL A 234 3.04 5.27 12.55
N THR A 235 3.50 6.13 13.44
CA THR A 235 4.78 6.83 13.28
C THR A 235 5.91 5.91 13.75
N LYS A 236 6.88 5.63 12.90
CA LYS A 236 8.14 4.92 13.19
C LYS A 236 9.27 5.94 13.21
N LEU A 237 9.91 6.13 14.36
CA LEU A 237 11.06 7.01 14.51
C LEU A 237 12.32 6.18 14.56
N VAL A 238 13.23 6.44 13.63
CA VAL A 238 14.54 5.79 13.52
C VAL A 238 15.61 6.85 13.81
N PRO A 239 16.19 6.85 15.03
CA PRO A 239 17.21 7.81 15.40
C PRO A 239 18.56 7.51 14.72
N ASN A 240 19.36 8.54 14.50
CA ASN A 240 20.77 8.39 14.10
C ASN A 240 21.58 7.92 15.31
N GLY A 241 22.08 6.67 15.30
CA GLY A 241 22.90 6.13 16.39
C GLY A 241 22.31 4.88 17.08
N PRO A 242 22.85 4.48 18.25
CA PRO A 242 22.51 3.21 18.89
C PRO A 242 21.15 3.19 19.61
N GLN A 243 20.37 4.26 19.51
CA GLN A 243 19.06 4.36 20.15
C GLN A 243 18.05 3.41 19.50
N ARG A 244 17.06 2.99 20.28
CA ARG A 244 16.03 2.06 19.79
C ARG A 244 14.99 2.79 18.92
N ILE A 245 14.57 2.12 17.84
CA ILE A 245 13.41 2.53 17.06
C ILE A 245 12.18 2.61 17.97
N THR A 246 11.47 3.74 17.90
CA THR A 246 10.25 3.96 18.65
C THR A 246 9.05 4.07 17.74
N ARG A 247 7.87 3.72 18.24
CA ARG A 247 6.62 3.81 17.51
C ARG A 247 5.56 4.55 18.30
N SER A 248 4.87 5.47 17.63
CA SER A 248 3.70 6.19 18.16
C SER A 248 2.49 5.84 17.31
N PHE A 249 1.38 5.53 17.98
CA PHE A 249 0.16 5.03 17.34
C PHE A 249 -0.96 6.06 17.46
N ASN A 250 -1.62 6.35 16.34
CA ASN A 250 -2.89 7.03 16.33
C ASN A 250 -4.03 6.05 16.67
N TYR A 251 -5.17 6.56 17.12
CA TYR A 251 -6.35 5.72 17.35
C TYR A 251 -6.73 5.00 16.07
N LYS A 252 -6.96 3.69 16.18
CA LYS A 252 -7.24 2.82 15.04
C LYS A 252 -8.61 3.09 14.40
N TYR A 253 -9.62 3.33 15.25
CA TYR A 253 -10.98 3.52 14.78
C TYR A 253 -11.24 5.00 14.47
N PRO A 254 -11.86 5.33 13.31
CA PRO A 254 -12.10 6.72 12.91
C PRO A 254 -12.86 7.54 13.95
N TYR A 255 -13.88 6.96 14.59
CA TYR A 255 -14.66 7.65 15.63
C TYR A 255 -13.81 7.98 16.87
N GLU A 256 -12.90 7.11 17.28
CA GLU A 256 -11.99 7.41 18.41
C GLU A 256 -10.99 8.50 18.01
N TYR A 257 -10.46 8.42 16.79
CA TYR A 257 -9.53 9.41 16.25
C TYR A 257 -10.17 10.81 16.23
N ILE A 258 -11.44 10.91 15.78
CA ILE A 258 -12.17 12.17 15.71
C ILE A 258 -12.49 12.68 17.13
N ASN A 259 -13.07 11.83 17.98
CA ASN A 259 -13.52 12.25 19.33
C ASN A 259 -12.35 12.59 20.28
N ARG A 260 -11.16 12.05 20.02
CA ARG A 260 -9.95 12.29 20.81
C ARG A 260 -8.88 13.02 20.01
N PHE A 261 -9.28 13.85 19.05
CA PHE A 261 -8.36 14.50 18.13
C PHE A 261 -7.35 15.39 18.86
N GLN A 262 -7.75 16.07 19.94
CA GLN A 262 -6.84 16.88 20.75
C GLN A 262 -5.69 16.03 21.33
N THR A 263 -5.99 14.83 21.85
CA THR A 263 -4.94 13.90 22.34
C THR A 263 -4.02 13.43 21.21
N VAL A 264 -4.54 13.29 19.98
CA VAL A 264 -3.71 12.95 18.81
C VAL A 264 -2.72 14.08 18.51
N LEU A 265 -3.17 15.35 18.58
CA LEU A 265 -2.29 16.51 18.38
C LEU A 265 -1.21 16.57 19.47
N GLU A 266 -1.58 16.44 20.75
CA GLU A 266 -0.64 16.44 21.89
C GLU A 266 0.42 15.33 21.75
N ARG A 267 0.02 14.11 21.36
CA ARG A 267 0.95 13.01 21.09
C ARG A 267 1.88 13.32 19.92
N LYS A 268 1.38 14.01 18.90
CA LYS A 268 2.18 14.41 17.74
C LYS A 268 3.22 15.47 18.12
N GLU A 269 2.84 16.46 18.91
CA GLU A 269 3.75 17.48 19.42
C GLU A 269 4.82 16.92 20.34
N ALA A 270 4.51 15.88 21.09
CA ALA A 270 5.44 15.20 22.00
C ALA A 270 6.45 14.29 21.27
N LEU A 271 6.39 14.12 19.96
CA LEU A 271 7.36 13.31 19.22
C LEU A 271 8.76 13.94 19.28
N PRO A 272 9.81 13.17 19.62
CA PRO A 272 11.17 13.67 19.74
C PRO A 272 11.86 13.81 18.37
N LEU A 273 11.25 14.53 17.42
CA LEU A 273 11.74 14.63 16.04
C LEU A 273 13.08 15.33 15.94
N GLN A 274 13.36 16.30 16.80
CA GLN A 274 14.64 17.04 16.80
C GLN A 274 15.82 16.13 17.13
N ARG A 275 15.62 15.09 17.94
CA ARG A 275 16.67 14.13 18.31
C ARG A 275 17.02 13.14 17.18
N LEU A 276 16.28 13.15 16.07
CA LEU A 276 16.58 12.29 14.93
C LEU A 276 17.85 12.73 14.20
N ASN A 277 18.23 14.00 14.34
CA ASN A 277 19.42 14.57 13.74
C ASN A 277 20.63 14.64 14.69
N ASP A 278 20.44 14.29 15.98
CA ASP A 278 21.55 14.31 16.95
C ASP A 278 22.49 13.13 16.65
N THR A 279 23.67 13.44 16.17
CA THR A 279 24.82 12.55 16.06
C THR A 279 25.66 12.72 17.32
N GLU A 280 25.37 11.95 18.39
CA GLU A 280 26.30 11.74 19.50
C GLU A 280 27.07 10.43 19.33
#